data_094f6a041ee1aca38edd68d3a4d85576
#
_entry.id   094f6a041ee1aca38edd68d3a4d85576
#
_cell.length_a   1.000
_cell.length_b   1.000
_cell.length_c   1.000
_cell.angle_alpha   90.00
_cell.angle_beta   90.00
_cell.angle_gamma   90.00
#
_symmetry.space_group_name_H-M   'P 1'
#
loop_
_entity.id
_entity.type
_entity.pdbx_description
1 polymer ?
#
loop_
_entity_poly.entity_id
_entity_poly.type
_entity_poly.pdbx_seq_one_letter_code
_entity_poly.pdbx_strand_id
1 'polypeptide(L)'
;MYINTILFDLDGTLIDTAPDLSYALNTLLEEAGLEAKSFEKIKPLVAFGGKALIKFGFNYDEEHPEFFKRHQELLEIYTNNIDLNSKPFEGVIALIKILKDRQINWGIVTNKPEYLTHLLLQKLNINVDVVVCGDTLEFS
;
A
#
# COMPACT_ATOMS: atom_id res chain seq x y z
N MET A 1 -1.93 -24.34 -22.58
CA MET A 1 -1.18 -23.70 -21.46
C MET A 1 -2.08 -23.68 -20.25
N TYR A 2 -1.60 -24.18 -19.13
CA TYR A 2 -2.35 -24.15 -17.86
C TYR A 2 -1.71 -23.09 -16.96
N ILE A 3 -2.53 -22.14 -16.50
CA ILE A 3 -2.11 -21.18 -15.46
C ILE A 3 -2.30 -21.89 -14.11
N ASN A 4 -1.23 -21.99 -13.34
CA ASN A 4 -1.23 -22.59 -12.02
C ASN A 4 -0.89 -21.61 -10.89
N THR A 5 -0.48 -20.40 -11.25
CA THR A 5 -0.10 -19.36 -10.30
C THR A 5 -0.48 -17.97 -10.82
N ILE A 6 -1.04 -17.13 -9.97
CA ILE A 6 -1.36 -15.73 -10.26
C ILE A 6 -0.73 -14.85 -9.19
N LEU A 7 -0.06 -13.80 -9.61
CA LEU A 7 0.51 -12.79 -8.72
C LEU A 7 -0.25 -11.47 -8.89
N PHE A 8 -0.60 -10.87 -7.78
CA PHE A 8 -1.33 -9.60 -7.71
C PHE A 8 -0.48 -8.51 -7.08
N ASP A 9 -0.64 -7.29 -7.56
CA ASP A 9 -0.27 -6.12 -6.77
C ASP A 9 -1.25 -5.95 -5.59
N LEU A 10 -0.89 -5.15 -4.61
CA LEU A 10 -1.67 -4.99 -3.37
C LEU A 10 -2.46 -3.67 -3.37
N ASP A 11 -1.75 -2.55 -3.17
CA ASP A 11 -2.37 -1.23 -3.03
C ASP A 11 -3.06 -0.79 -4.33
N GLY A 12 -4.35 -0.54 -4.26
CA GLY A 12 -5.14 -0.14 -5.43
C GLY A 12 -5.51 -1.27 -6.39
N THR A 13 -5.16 -2.52 -6.07
CA THR A 13 -5.47 -3.72 -6.87
C THR A 13 -6.31 -4.71 -6.06
N LEU A 14 -5.75 -5.32 -5.03
CA LEU A 14 -6.50 -6.21 -4.13
C LEU A 14 -7.21 -5.43 -3.03
N ILE A 15 -6.54 -4.44 -2.47
CA ILE A 15 -7.00 -3.66 -1.32
C ILE A 15 -7.15 -2.20 -1.71
N ASP A 16 -8.28 -1.63 -1.38
CA ASP A 16 -8.50 -0.18 -1.45
C ASP A 16 -7.87 0.48 -0.23
N THR A 17 -6.59 0.82 -0.36
CA THR A 17 -5.79 1.49 0.68
C THR A 17 -5.74 3.01 0.51
N ALA A 18 -6.33 3.54 -0.55
CA ALA A 18 -6.31 4.97 -0.84
C ALA A 18 -6.91 5.84 0.27
N PRO A 19 -8.02 5.48 0.94
CA PRO A 19 -8.56 6.28 2.03
C PRO A 19 -7.58 6.49 3.18
N ASP A 20 -6.91 5.42 3.64
CA ASP A 20 -5.99 5.49 4.78
C ASP A 20 -4.64 6.12 4.43
N LEU A 21 -4.14 5.89 3.22
CA LEU A 21 -2.94 6.57 2.72
C LEU A 21 -3.19 8.07 2.50
N SER A 22 -4.38 8.44 1.99
CA SER A 22 -4.79 9.83 1.86
C SER A 22 -4.91 10.52 3.22
N TYR A 23 -5.50 9.85 4.19
CA TYR A 23 -5.59 10.33 5.56
C TYR A 23 -4.19 10.59 6.15
N ALA A 24 -3.27 9.63 6.00
CA ALA A 24 -1.91 9.75 6.51
C ALA A 24 -1.15 10.93 5.87
N LEU A 25 -1.24 11.06 4.55
CA LEU A 25 -0.60 12.20 3.85
C LEU A 25 -1.16 13.54 4.30
N ASN A 26 -2.48 13.67 4.35
CA ASN A 26 -3.12 14.92 4.72
C ASN A 26 -2.89 15.29 6.19
N THR A 27 -2.88 14.32 7.09
CA THR A 27 -2.48 14.54 8.48
C THR A 27 -1.07 15.11 8.55
N LEU A 28 -0.12 14.51 7.84
CA LEU A 28 1.27 14.98 7.81
C LEU A 28 1.41 16.38 7.20
N LEU A 29 0.66 16.68 6.14
CA LEU A 29 0.65 18.01 5.53
C LEU A 29 0.13 19.08 6.50
N GLU A 30 -0.99 18.80 7.17
CA GLU A 30 -1.58 19.70 8.16
C GLU A 30 -0.64 19.94 9.34
N GLU A 31 0.02 18.92 9.86
CA GLU A 31 1.05 19.05 10.91
C GLU A 31 2.23 19.91 10.47
N ALA A 32 2.55 19.90 9.17
CA ALA A 32 3.58 20.74 8.59
C ALA A 32 3.10 22.15 8.21
N GLY A 33 1.84 22.51 8.48
CA GLY A 33 1.25 23.79 8.13
C GLY A 33 0.92 23.97 6.65
N LEU A 34 0.79 22.87 5.92
CA LEU A 34 0.46 22.84 4.50
C LEU A 34 -1.01 22.46 4.26
N GLU A 35 -1.54 22.88 3.12
CA GLU A 35 -2.90 22.53 2.74
C GLU A 35 -3.03 21.04 2.38
N ALA A 36 -4.13 20.44 2.81
CA ALA A 36 -4.50 19.09 2.43
C ALA A 36 -4.72 18.99 0.90
N LYS A 37 -4.42 17.83 0.36
CA LYS A 37 -4.65 17.52 -1.06
C LYS A 37 -5.98 16.78 -1.24
N SER A 38 -6.63 16.97 -2.38
CA SER A 38 -7.88 16.27 -2.67
C SER A 38 -7.64 14.76 -2.85
N PHE A 39 -8.63 13.99 -2.43
CA PHE A 39 -8.60 12.52 -2.56
C PHE A 39 -8.41 12.06 -4.01
N GLU A 40 -9.08 12.71 -4.96
CA GLU A 40 -8.97 12.38 -6.38
C GLU A 40 -7.56 12.53 -6.94
N LYS A 41 -6.77 13.44 -6.38
CA LYS A 41 -5.36 13.63 -6.77
C LYS A 41 -4.42 12.65 -6.09
N ILE A 42 -4.75 12.21 -4.88
CA ILE A 42 -3.94 11.25 -4.12
C ILE A 42 -4.17 9.82 -4.62
N LYS A 43 -5.42 9.46 -4.86
CA LYS A 43 -5.83 8.09 -5.20
C LYS A 43 -5.00 7.43 -6.31
N PRO A 44 -4.73 8.07 -7.46
CA PRO A 44 -3.92 7.44 -8.51
C PRO A 44 -2.46 7.19 -8.12
N LEU A 45 -1.97 7.83 -7.06
CA LEU A 45 -0.58 7.75 -6.62
C LEU A 45 -0.31 6.63 -5.63
N VAL A 46 -1.34 6.07 -5.00
CA VAL A 46 -1.16 5.08 -3.92
C VAL A 46 -0.46 3.80 -4.40
N ALA A 47 -0.67 3.40 -5.64
CA ALA A 47 0.00 2.26 -6.24
C ALA A 47 1.52 2.45 -6.40
N PHE A 48 1.99 3.70 -6.42
CA PHE A 48 3.41 4.04 -6.52
C PHE A 48 4.12 4.15 -5.17
N GLY A 49 3.39 4.02 -4.06
CA GLY A 49 3.95 3.96 -2.72
C GLY A 49 4.13 5.30 -2.01
N GLY A 50 4.62 5.24 -0.77
CA GLY A 50 4.75 6.40 0.13
C GLY A 50 5.69 7.48 -0.39
N LYS A 51 6.76 7.11 -1.09
CA LYS A 51 7.68 8.09 -1.68
C LYS A 51 6.99 8.97 -2.73
N ALA A 52 6.14 8.39 -3.57
CA ALA A 52 5.36 9.16 -4.53
C ALA A 52 4.39 10.13 -3.85
N LEU A 53 3.80 9.73 -2.73
CA LEU A 53 2.94 10.60 -1.92
C LEU A 53 3.71 11.78 -1.33
N ILE A 54 4.94 11.58 -0.85
CA ILE A 54 5.78 12.66 -0.34
C ILE A 54 6.18 13.62 -1.47
N LYS A 55 6.60 13.10 -2.62
CA LYS A 55 6.90 13.93 -3.79
C LYS A 55 5.73 14.84 -4.18
N PHE A 56 4.54 14.28 -4.20
CA PHE A 56 3.32 15.02 -4.53
C PHE A 56 2.91 16.01 -3.43
N GLY A 57 2.88 15.56 -2.18
CA GLY A 57 2.37 16.36 -1.06
C GLY A 57 3.26 17.55 -0.73
N PHE A 58 4.56 17.32 -0.63
CA PHE A 58 5.55 18.32 -0.22
C PHE A 58 6.28 18.99 -1.40
N ASN A 59 6.10 18.46 -2.60
CA ASN A 59 6.88 18.88 -3.77
C ASN A 59 8.39 18.71 -3.57
N TYR A 60 8.79 17.63 -2.88
CA TYR A 60 10.19 17.27 -2.66
C TYR A 60 10.60 16.19 -3.64
N ASP A 61 11.83 16.21 -4.11
CA ASP A 61 12.50 15.06 -4.71
C ASP A 61 13.23 14.24 -3.63
N GLU A 62 13.73 13.06 -4.00
CA GLU A 62 14.40 12.17 -3.05
C GLU A 62 15.72 12.73 -2.51
N GLU A 63 16.30 13.77 -3.15
CA GLU A 63 17.52 14.42 -2.71
C GLU A 63 17.25 15.55 -1.71
N HIS A 64 15.97 15.96 -1.55
CA HIS A 64 15.61 16.99 -0.60
C HIS A 64 16.01 16.58 0.83
N PRO A 65 16.66 17.48 1.63
CA PRO A 65 17.15 17.11 2.97
C PRO A 65 16.11 16.54 3.92
N GLU A 66 14.86 16.96 3.79
CA GLU A 66 13.76 16.49 4.64
C GLU A 66 12.97 15.30 4.05
N PHE A 67 13.28 14.87 2.83
CA PHE A 67 12.49 13.81 2.15
C PHE A 67 12.40 12.53 2.98
N PHE A 68 13.53 12.03 3.44
CA PHE A 68 13.57 10.80 4.25
C PHE A 68 12.75 10.93 5.54
N LYS A 69 12.91 12.05 6.25
CA LYS A 69 12.16 12.32 7.49
C LYS A 69 10.65 12.32 7.23
N ARG A 70 10.20 13.06 6.22
CA ARG A 70 8.76 13.11 5.87
C ARG A 70 8.22 11.76 5.45
N HIS A 71 9.01 10.98 4.73
CA HIS A 71 8.62 9.62 4.36
C HIS A 71 8.45 8.72 5.60
N GLN A 72 9.37 8.79 6.56
CA GLN A 72 9.26 8.03 7.82
C GLN A 72 8.02 8.46 8.64
N GLU A 73 7.79 9.76 8.76
CA GLU A 73 6.59 10.30 9.45
C GLU A 73 5.29 9.83 8.78
N LEU A 74 5.24 9.83 7.44
CA LEU A 74 4.10 9.29 6.69
C LEU A 74 3.84 7.81 7.02
N LEU A 75 4.89 7.00 7.00
CA LEU A 75 4.78 5.57 7.30
C LEU A 75 4.33 5.32 8.74
N GLU A 76 4.76 6.14 9.70
CA GLU A 76 4.34 6.05 11.10
C GLU A 76 2.86 6.36 11.25
N ILE A 77 2.38 7.47 10.67
CA ILE A 77 0.95 7.82 10.71
C ILE A 77 0.12 6.72 10.04
N TYR A 78 0.57 6.24 8.88
CA TYR A 78 -0.11 5.18 8.15
C TYR A 78 -0.16 3.87 8.95
N THR A 79 0.94 3.47 9.58
CA THR A 79 1.00 2.26 10.42
C THR A 79 -0.07 2.29 11.53
N ASN A 80 -0.25 3.43 12.17
CA ASN A 80 -1.19 3.60 13.26
C ASN A 80 -2.66 3.61 12.79
N ASN A 81 -2.91 3.76 11.50
CA ASN A 81 -4.25 3.88 10.90
C ASN A 81 -4.45 2.93 9.70
N ILE A 82 -3.70 1.84 9.64
CA ILE A 82 -3.54 1.02 8.44
C ILE A 82 -4.83 0.32 7.98
N ASP A 83 -5.75 0.08 8.88
CA ASP A 83 -7.02 -0.61 8.63
C ASP A 83 -8.27 0.24 8.97
N LEU A 84 -8.11 1.54 9.09
CA LEU A 84 -9.21 2.43 9.49
C LEU A 84 -10.35 2.40 8.46
N ASN A 85 -10.04 2.48 7.18
CA ASN A 85 -10.98 2.43 6.07
C ASN A 85 -10.55 1.51 4.93
N SER A 86 -9.39 0.86 5.05
CA SER A 86 -8.88 -0.05 4.03
C SER A 86 -9.68 -1.35 4.02
N LYS A 87 -10.03 -1.82 2.83
CA LYS A 87 -10.79 -3.05 2.61
C LYS A 87 -10.46 -3.67 1.26
N PRO A 88 -10.64 -4.98 1.09
CA PRO A 88 -10.58 -5.60 -0.23
C PRO A 88 -11.58 -4.95 -1.18
N PHE A 89 -11.20 -4.79 -2.45
CA PHE A 89 -12.16 -4.40 -3.47
C PHE A 89 -13.25 -5.45 -3.61
N GLU A 90 -14.43 -5.01 -4.08
CA GLU A 90 -15.54 -5.91 -4.35
C GLU A 90 -15.11 -7.05 -5.29
N GLY A 91 -15.47 -8.27 -4.93
CA GLY A 91 -15.15 -9.48 -5.69
C GLY A 91 -13.80 -10.12 -5.37
N VAL A 92 -12.89 -9.45 -4.65
CA VAL A 92 -11.54 -9.99 -4.35
C VAL A 92 -11.64 -11.25 -3.47
N ILE A 93 -12.41 -11.21 -2.40
CA ILE A 93 -12.54 -12.37 -1.50
C ILE A 93 -13.18 -13.55 -2.25
N ALA A 94 -14.17 -13.31 -3.08
CA ALA A 94 -14.78 -14.37 -3.92
C ALA A 94 -13.78 -14.93 -4.93
N LEU A 95 -12.95 -14.06 -5.54
CA LEU A 95 -11.89 -14.49 -6.45
C LEU A 95 -10.85 -15.40 -5.76
N ILE A 96 -10.38 -15.00 -4.58
CA ILE A 96 -9.42 -15.80 -3.79
C ILE A 96 -10.00 -17.20 -3.48
N LYS A 97 -11.28 -17.25 -3.13
CA LYS A 97 -11.98 -18.53 -2.90
C LYS A 97 -12.00 -19.39 -4.17
N ILE A 98 -12.32 -18.82 -5.32
CA ILE A 98 -12.32 -19.51 -6.61
C ILE A 98 -10.94 -20.07 -6.93
N LEU A 99 -9.88 -19.30 -6.73
CA LEU A 99 -8.50 -19.73 -6.96
C LEU A 99 -8.15 -20.93 -6.08
N LYS A 100 -8.53 -20.87 -4.80
CA LYS A 100 -8.33 -21.96 -3.86
C LYS A 100 -9.08 -23.22 -4.28
N ASP A 101 -10.37 -23.10 -4.64
CA ASP A 101 -11.20 -24.23 -5.04
C ASP A 101 -10.69 -24.89 -6.33
N ARG A 102 -10.06 -24.11 -7.20
CA ARG A 102 -9.44 -24.59 -8.45
C ARG A 102 -7.99 -25.01 -8.30
N GLN A 103 -7.44 -24.97 -7.09
CA GLN A 103 -6.04 -25.29 -6.80
C GLN A 103 -5.04 -24.43 -7.60
N ILE A 104 -5.41 -23.20 -7.86
CA ILE A 104 -4.51 -22.20 -8.47
C ILE A 104 -3.81 -21.47 -7.33
N ASN A 105 -2.48 -21.51 -7.33
CA ASN A 105 -1.67 -20.77 -6.37
C ASN A 105 -1.78 -19.26 -6.64
N TRP A 106 -1.72 -18.47 -5.59
CA TRP A 106 -1.70 -17.04 -5.76
C TRP A 106 -0.77 -16.38 -4.75
N GLY A 107 -0.29 -15.22 -5.08
CA GLY A 107 0.59 -14.45 -4.23
C GLY A 107 0.50 -12.96 -4.51
N ILE A 108 1.25 -12.21 -3.73
CA ILE A 108 1.32 -10.74 -3.81
C ILE A 108 2.73 -10.31 -4.17
N VAL A 109 2.86 -9.39 -5.11
CA VAL A 109 4.09 -8.65 -5.41
C VAL A 109 3.76 -7.17 -5.28
N THR A 110 4.40 -6.50 -4.35
CA THR A 110 4.11 -5.10 -4.02
C THR A 110 5.38 -4.31 -3.73
N ASN A 111 5.37 -3.01 -3.99
CA ASN A 111 6.44 -2.11 -3.59
C ASN A 111 6.30 -1.62 -2.13
N LYS A 112 5.22 -2.00 -1.46
CA LYS A 112 4.99 -1.70 -0.05
C LYS A 112 6.04 -2.38 0.84
N PRO A 113 6.52 -1.73 1.92
CA PRO A 113 7.40 -2.37 2.90
C PRO A 113 6.78 -3.64 3.49
N GLU A 114 7.63 -4.65 3.75
CA GLU A 114 7.21 -5.97 4.21
C GLU A 114 6.40 -5.91 5.51
N TYR A 115 6.87 -5.14 6.50
CA TYR A 115 6.17 -5.02 7.78
C TYR A 115 4.76 -4.43 7.66
N LEU A 116 4.57 -3.46 6.75
CA LEU A 116 3.26 -2.86 6.49
C LEU A 116 2.35 -3.82 5.71
N THR A 117 2.91 -4.56 4.78
CA THR A 117 2.17 -5.55 4.00
C THR A 117 1.62 -6.64 4.92
N HIS A 118 2.45 -7.21 5.77
CA HIS A 118 2.02 -8.24 6.71
C HIS A 118 1.04 -7.71 7.74
N LEU A 119 1.24 -6.50 8.26
CA LEU A 119 0.33 -5.88 9.20
C LEU A 119 -1.06 -5.68 8.57
N LEU A 120 -1.11 -5.15 7.34
CA LEU A 120 -2.37 -4.93 6.62
C LEU A 120 -3.11 -6.24 6.37
N LEU A 121 -2.43 -7.25 5.85
CA LEU A 121 -3.02 -8.56 5.56
C LEU A 121 -3.53 -9.23 6.83
N GLN A 122 -2.78 -9.14 7.93
CA GLN A 122 -3.21 -9.65 9.23
C GLN A 122 -4.48 -8.95 9.72
N LYS A 123 -4.52 -7.63 9.65
CA LYS A 123 -5.68 -6.82 10.07
C LYS A 123 -6.93 -7.13 9.24
N LEU A 124 -6.77 -7.44 7.97
CA LEU A 124 -7.86 -7.78 7.06
C LEU A 124 -8.19 -9.29 7.02
N ASN A 125 -7.49 -10.12 7.79
CA ASN A 125 -7.64 -11.59 7.83
C ASN A 125 -7.45 -12.24 6.44
N ILE A 126 -6.49 -11.76 5.67
CA ILE A 126 -6.15 -12.32 4.37
C ILE A 126 -4.90 -13.19 4.51
N ASN A 127 -5.05 -14.49 4.23
CA ASN A 127 -3.95 -15.45 4.21
C ASN A 127 -3.44 -15.61 2.79
N VAL A 128 -2.14 -15.42 2.60
CA VAL A 128 -1.46 -15.59 1.32
C VAL A 128 -0.16 -16.35 1.52
N ASP A 129 0.15 -17.29 0.60
CA ASP A 129 1.30 -18.18 0.75
C ASP A 129 2.62 -17.49 0.32
N VAL A 130 2.56 -16.61 -0.67
CA VAL A 130 3.74 -15.95 -1.23
C VAL A 130 3.53 -14.44 -1.28
N VAL A 131 4.44 -13.72 -0.62
CA VAL A 131 4.47 -12.26 -0.62
C VAL A 131 5.88 -11.79 -0.93
N VAL A 132 6.03 -10.98 -1.98
CA VAL A 132 7.28 -10.30 -2.31
C VAL A 132 7.04 -8.80 -2.19
N CYS A 133 7.76 -8.17 -1.30
CA CYS A 133 7.66 -6.74 -0.99
C CYS A 133 8.85 -5.96 -1.55
N GLY A 134 8.75 -4.64 -1.54
CA GLY A 134 9.79 -3.76 -2.05
C GLY A 134 11.16 -3.94 -1.36
N ASP A 135 11.16 -4.37 -0.12
CA ASP A 135 12.34 -4.62 0.72
C ASP A 135 12.59 -6.11 1.03
N THR A 136 11.82 -7.03 0.45
CA THR A 136 12.01 -8.48 0.63
C THR A 136 13.33 -8.96 0.01
N LEU A 137 13.73 -8.36 -1.12
CA LEU A 137 14.95 -8.68 -1.84
C LEU A 137 15.94 -7.54 -1.64
N GLU A 138 16.81 -7.67 -0.66
CA GLU A 138 17.99 -6.83 -0.57
C GLU A 138 19.02 -7.33 -1.59
N PHE A 139 19.26 -6.54 -2.62
CA PHE A 139 20.45 -6.71 -3.44
C PHE A 139 21.61 -6.08 -2.69
N SER A 140 22.41 -6.94 -2.09
CA SER A 140 23.70 -6.57 -1.50
C SER A 140 24.72 -6.23 -2.59
#